data_9c2ec828fb5eec8d6581e7bd8685b3dc
#
_entry.id   9c2ec828fb5eec8d6581e7bd8685b3dc
#
_cell.length_a   1.000
_cell.length_b   1.000
_cell.length_c   1.000
_cell.angle_alpha   90.00
_cell.angle_beta   90.00
_cell.angle_gamma   90.00
#
_symmetry.space_group_name_H-M   'P 1'
#
loop_
_entity.id
_entity.type
_entity.pdbx_description
1 polymer ?
#
loop_
_entity_poly.entity_id
_entity_poly.type
_entity_poly.pdbx_seq_one_letter_code
_entity_poly.pdbx_strand_id
1 'polypeptide(L)'
;MIAVSLSIISEISSNVNWGWISVLLGISWPILFVINVVLSVFGLISKRYLYLLGVLILSINLNSFFRISTESTNEPNESINILTFNVRGFNTNNLIKNKDTTSNTLKFIDSIYPDILVLQESDYKISRKIKGYDYEFLGYRKNLDKSLLSINSKYPIINKGYINFPHTKNNGIYADILIQNDTIRIYNLHLQSYKLTGNSLRTGKNLLKKIDNTFNQQVLQSKIVRENASNCTMKIIISGDLNTPPNTFPYNILKQNLNDSFIEKGNGLGTTYNLRGYPLRLDYFFMDQKIKILNHKNFKLNLSDHEPILVTFKL
;
A
#
# COMPACT_ATOMS: atom_id res chain seq x y z
N MET A 1 29.18 -15.44 0.90
CA MET A 1 29.12 -14.97 -0.52
C MET A 1 27.69 -14.98 -1.06
N ILE A 2 26.94 -16.11 -1.09
CA ILE A 2 25.58 -16.19 -1.64
C ILE A 2 24.63 -15.15 -1.05
N ALA A 3 24.58 -14.99 0.28
CA ALA A 3 23.72 -14.01 0.93
C ALA A 3 24.03 -12.56 0.52
N VAL A 4 25.31 -12.21 0.39
CA VAL A 4 25.73 -10.88 -0.09
C VAL A 4 25.31 -10.67 -1.54
N SER A 5 25.51 -11.69 -2.41
CA SER A 5 25.06 -11.63 -3.81
C SER A 5 23.53 -11.45 -3.91
N LEU A 6 22.76 -12.19 -3.12
CA LEU A 6 21.30 -12.04 -3.09
C LEU A 6 20.87 -10.65 -2.60
N SER A 7 21.61 -10.03 -1.68
CA SER A 7 21.35 -8.66 -1.23
C SER A 7 21.53 -7.65 -2.36
N ILE A 8 22.63 -7.76 -3.11
CA ILE A 8 22.89 -6.91 -4.29
C ILE A 8 21.79 -7.09 -5.33
N ILE A 9 21.46 -8.34 -5.65
CA ILE A 9 20.42 -8.68 -6.63
C ILE A 9 19.06 -8.12 -6.18
N SER A 10 18.73 -8.19 -4.88
CA SER A 10 17.48 -7.64 -4.32
C SER A 10 17.38 -6.12 -4.55
N GLU A 11 18.47 -5.38 -4.30
CA GLU A 11 18.48 -3.92 -4.52
C GLU A 11 18.36 -3.55 -6.01
N ILE A 12 19.06 -4.28 -6.89
CA ILE A 12 18.97 -4.04 -8.34
C ILE A 12 17.56 -4.38 -8.85
N SER A 13 16.95 -5.46 -8.37
CA SER A 13 15.64 -5.92 -8.83
C SER A 13 14.50 -4.94 -8.56
N SER A 14 14.67 -4.04 -7.61
CA SER A 14 13.68 -2.99 -7.32
C SER A 14 13.56 -1.95 -8.45
N ASN A 15 14.61 -1.78 -9.24
CA ASN A 15 14.70 -0.80 -10.32
C ASN A 15 14.63 -1.42 -11.72
N VAL A 16 14.57 -2.74 -11.82
CA VAL A 16 14.56 -3.48 -13.08
C VAL A 16 13.39 -4.47 -13.11
N ASN A 17 12.76 -4.59 -14.27
CA ASN A 17 11.69 -5.57 -14.47
C ASN A 17 12.28 -6.99 -14.63
N TRP A 18 12.44 -7.70 -13.52
CA TRP A 18 12.88 -9.09 -13.49
C TRP A 18 11.76 -10.08 -13.19
N GLY A 19 10.51 -9.65 -13.42
CA GLY A 19 9.35 -10.50 -13.28
C GLY A 19 9.19 -11.08 -11.87
N TRP A 20 8.88 -12.37 -11.79
CA TRP A 20 8.66 -13.07 -10.53
C TRP A 20 9.87 -13.02 -9.56
N ILE A 21 11.08 -12.85 -10.06
CA ILE A 21 12.31 -12.74 -9.24
C ILE A 21 12.23 -11.50 -8.34
N SER A 22 11.82 -10.35 -8.90
CA SER A 22 11.63 -9.09 -8.12
C SER A 22 10.66 -9.26 -6.97
N VAL A 23 9.59 -10.04 -7.19
CA VAL A 23 8.57 -10.32 -6.17
C VAL A 23 9.13 -11.16 -5.03
N LEU A 24 9.81 -12.25 -5.38
CA LEU A 24 10.41 -13.13 -4.37
C LEU A 24 11.47 -12.42 -3.54
N LEU A 25 12.32 -11.62 -4.17
CA LEU A 25 13.34 -10.84 -3.47
C LEU A 25 12.71 -9.76 -2.58
N GLY A 26 11.68 -9.04 -3.05
CA GLY A 26 10.96 -8.07 -2.24
C GLY A 26 10.29 -8.68 -1.01
N ILE A 27 9.62 -9.83 -1.17
CA ILE A 27 9.01 -10.56 -0.03
C ILE A 27 10.11 -11.10 0.91
N SER A 28 11.22 -11.61 0.39
CA SER A 28 12.30 -12.21 1.20
C SER A 28 13.22 -11.18 1.85
N TRP A 29 13.10 -9.90 1.51
CA TRP A 29 14.01 -8.85 1.98
C TRP A 29 14.22 -8.85 3.51
N PRO A 30 13.16 -8.91 4.36
CA PRO A 30 13.34 -8.95 5.81
C PRO A 30 14.12 -10.17 6.30
N ILE A 31 13.90 -11.33 5.67
CA ILE A 31 14.61 -12.58 5.98
C ILE A 31 16.08 -12.45 5.56
N LEU A 32 16.35 -11.94 4.36
CA LEU A 32 17.70 -11.68 3.88
C LEU A 32 18.45 -10.73 4.80
N PHE A 33 17.78 -9.69 5.30
CA PHE A 33 18.36 -8.75 6.26
C PHE A 33 18.80 -9.46 7.54
N VAL A 34 17.92 -10.24 8.17
CA VAL A 34 18.24 -11.02 9.38
C VAL A 34 19.40 -11.99 9.16
N ILE A 35 19.40 -12.74 8.04
CA ILE A 35 20.48 -13.65 7.70
C ILE A 35 21.82 -12.89 7.58
N ASN A 36 21.82 -11.74 6.89
CA ASN A 36 23.05 -10.95 6.74
C ASN A 36 23.53 -10.35 8.06
N VAL A 37 22.64 -9.96 8.98
CA VAL A 37 23.02 -9.54 10.33
C VAL A 37 23.73 -10.68 11.08
N VAL A 38 23.16 -11.89 11.07
CA VAL A 38 23.79 -13.06 11.71
C VAL A 38 25.15 -13.38 11.11
N LEU A 39 25.24 -13.38 9.78
CA LEU A 39 26.52 -13.62 9.06
C LEU A 39 27.53 -12.51 9.35
N SER A 40 27.11 -11.27 9.52
CA SER A 40 27.99 -10.14 9.86
C SER A 40 28.58 -10.31 11.26
N VAL A 41 27.78 -10.71 12.24
CA VAL A 41 28.27 -11.03 13.61
C VAL A 41 29.30 -12.15 13.55
N PHE A 42 29.02 -13.23 12.82
CA PHE A 42 29.97 -14.32 12.60
C PHE A 42 31.26 -13.84 11.89
N GLY A 43 31.12 -12.97 10.88
CA GLY A 43 32.23 -12.37 10.15
C GLY A 43 33.15 -11.53 11.03
N LEU A 44 32.58 -10.77 11.98
CA LEU A 44 33.36 -10.01 12.96
C LEU A 44 34.17 -10.93 13.88
N ILE A 45 33.55 -11.99 14.42
CA ILE A 45 34.19 -12.96 15.30
C ILE A 45 35.34 -13.70 14.56
N SER A 46 35.07 -14.10 13.31
CA SER A 46 36.04 -14.88 12.49
C SER A 46 37.00 -13.99 11.67
N LYS A 47 36.97 -12.66 11.86
CA LYS A 47 37.76 -11.66 11.11
C LYS A 47 37.56 -11.72 9.59
N ARG A 48 36.36 -12.13 9.13
CA ARG A 48 35.98 -12.21 7.70
C ARG A 48 35.02 -11.06 7.35
N TYR A 49 35.54 -9.86 7.27
CA TYR A 49 34.76 -8.60 7.18
C TYR A 49 33.90 -8.48 5.89
N LEU A 50 34.12 -9.32 4.88
CA LEU A 50 33.32 -9.33 3.66
C LEU A 50 31.81 -9.57 3.95
N TYR A 51 31.46 -10.26 5.04
CA TYR A 51 30.07 -10.48 5.44
C TYR A 51 29.33 -9.19 5.82
N LEU A 52 30.04 -8.13 6.20
CA LEU A 52 29.44 -6.82 6.52
C LEU A 52 28.78 -6.15 5.30
N LEU A 53 29.28 -6.46 4.10
CA LEU A 53 28.73 -5.85 2.87
C LEU A 53 27.24 -6.17 2.68
N GLY A 54 26.78 -7.36 3.04
CA GLY A 54 25.38 -7.73 2.90
C GLY A 54 24.44 -6.85 3.74
N VAL A 55 24.80 -6.60 5.00
CA VAL A 55 24.02 -5.71 5.88
C VAL A 55 24.08 -4.27 5.39
N LEU A 56 25.25 -3.78 4.98
CA LEU A 56 25.41 -2.41 4.48
C LEU A 56 24.51 -2.17 3.25
N ILE A 57 24.49 -3.10 2.31
CA ILE A 57 23.67 -2.99 1.09
C ILE A 57 22.17 -2.96 1.47
N LEU A 58 21.70 -3.90 2.28
CA LEU A 58 20.29 -3.95 2.65
C LEU A 58 19.87 -2.77 3.54
N SER A 59 20.80 -2.16 4.28
CA SER A 59 20.51 -0.99 5.12
C SER A 59 20.05 0.23 4.33
N ILE A 60 20.38 0.31 3.04
CA ILE A 60 19.95 1.40 2.15
C ILE A 60 18.42 1.52 2.12
N ASN A 61 17.72 0.37 2.09
CA ASN A 61 16.25 0.33 2.04
C ASN A 61 15.58 -0.12 3.35
N LEU A 62 16.33 -0.14 4.46
CA LEU A 62 15.81 -0.57 5.76
C LEU A 62 14.55 0.21 6.17
N ASN A 63 14.53 1.51 5.93
CA ASN A 63 13.39 2.39 6.26
C ASN A 63 12.10 2.03 5.49
N SER A 64 12.20 1.32 4.38
CA SER A 64 11.03 0.82 3.64
C SER A 64 10.35 -0.36 4.31
N PHE A 65 11.04 -1.08 5.20
CA PHE A 65 10.58 -2.29 5.86
C PHE A 65 10.46 -2.15 7.38
N PHE A 66 11.27 -1.28 7.97
CA PHE A 66 11.26 -1.05 9.41
C PHE A 66 11.60 0.40 9.72
N ARG A 67 10.80 1.03 10.55
CA ARG A 67 10.98 2.42 10.98
C ARG A 67 10.84 2.53 12.48
N ILE A 68 11.65 3.38 13.08
CA ILE A 68 11.47 3.86 14.45
C ILE A 68 11.14 5.34 14.36
N SER A 69 9.95 5.71 14.81
CA SER A 69 9.52 7.10 14.89
C SER A 69 9.02 7.39 16.29
N THR A 70 9.35 8.56 16.81
CA THR A 70 8.70 9.10 18.00
C THR A 70 7.39 9.74 17.57
N GLU A 71 6.27 9.30 18.13
CA GLU A 71 4.97 9.92 17.88
C GLU A 71 5.03 11.41 18.27
N SER A 72 4.71 12.29 17.35
CA SER A 72 4.49 13.70 17.67
C SER A 72 3.09 13.83 18.27
N THR A 73 2.99 14.13 19.56
CA THR A 73 1.71 14.28 20.27
C THR A 73 1.00 15.60 19.96
N ASN A 74 1.67 16.54 19.30
CA ASN A 74 1.09 17.83 18.95
C ASN A 74 0.67 17.83 17.48
N GLU A 75 -0.60 17.49 17.20
CA GLU A 75 -1.19 17.77 15.89
C GLU A 75 -1.48 19.28 15.83
N PRO A 76 -0.86 20.00 14.90
CA PRO A 76 -1.11 21.43 14.75
C PRO A 76 -2.55 21.66 14.30
N ASN A 77 -3.18 22.76 14.71
CA ASN A 77 -4.42 23.25 14.13
C ASN A 77 -4.31 23.28 12.60
N GLU A 78 -5.36 22.85 11.86
CA GLU A 78 -5.43 22.78 10.39
C GLU A 78 -4.73 21.55 9.75
N SER A 79 -4.61 20.44 10.48
CA SER A 79 -4.19 19.16 9.89
C SER A 79 -5.37 18.42 9.25
N ILE A 80 -5.07 17.64 8.21
CA ILE A 80 -6.02 16.85 7.44
C ILE A 80 -5.73 15.36 7.69
N ASN A 81 -6.78 14.60 8.00
CA ASN A 81 -6.69 13.16 8.25
C ASN A 81 -7.24 12.38 7.07
N ILE A 82 -6.44 11.48 6.52
CA ILE A 82 -6.85 10.56 5.44
C ILE A 82 -6.66 9.11 5.88
N LEU A 83 -7.71 8.30 5.72
CA LEU A 83 -7.70 6.87 6.02
C LEU A 83 -7.80 6.06 4.73
N THR A 84 -6.94 5.04 4.53
CA THR A 84 -7.13 4.01 3.52
C THR A 84 -7.39 2.66 4.16
N PHE A 85 -8.31 1.88 3.58
CA PHE A 85 -8.65 0.55 4.08
C PHE A 85 -9.23 -0.35 2.98
N ASN A 86 -8.59 -1.48 2.71
CA ASN A 86 -9.22 -2.56 1.96
C ASN A 86 -10.16 -3.32 2.90
N VAL A 87 -11.46 -3.10 2.74
CA VAL A 87 -12.52 -3.61 3.64
C VAL A 87 -13.02 -5.00 3.26
N ARG A 88 -12.49 -5.60 2.20
CA ARG A 88 -12.86 -6.97 1.74
C ARG A 88 -14.37 -7.19 1.73
N GLY A 89 -15.11 -6.31 1.06
CA GLY A 89 -16.56 -6.35 0.99
C GLY A 89 -17.27 -6.18 2.33
N PHE A 90 -16.62 -5.58 3.34
CA PHE A 90 -17.11 -5.51 4.73
C PHE A 90 -17.48 -6.88 5.30
N ASN A 91 -16.79 -7.92 4.86
CA ASN A 91 -17.04 -9.33 5.24
C ASN A 91 -18.46 -9.85 4.88
N THR A 92 -19.13 -9.28 3.87
CA THR A 92 -20.46 -9.76 3.41
C THR A 92 -20.44 -11.21 2.95
N ASN A 93 -19.28 -11.72 2.54
CA ASN A 93 -19.07 -13.12 2.16
C ASN A 93 -18.72 -14.04 3.33
N ASN A 94 -18.79 -13.57 4.58
CA ASN A 94 -18.50 -14.32 5.82
C ASN A 94 -17.13 -15.04 5.82
N LEU A 95 -16.11 -14.46 5.19
CA LEU A 95 -14.76 -15.00 5.12
C LEU A 95 -14.03 -14.87 6.46
N ILE A 96 -14.40 -13.89 7.27
CA ILE A 96 -13.96 -13.73 8.66
C ILE A 96 -15.07 -14.28 9.55
N LYS A 97 -14.73 -15.20 10.45
CA LYS A 97 -15.68 -15.92 11.31
C LYS A 97 -16.46 -15.03 12.31
N ASN A 98 -16.07 -13.79 12.50
CA ASN A 98 -16.76 -12.85 13.37
C ASN A 98 -17.98 -12.25 12.65
N LYS A 99 -19.19 -12.51 13.17
CA LYS A 99 -20.46 -12.02 12.61
C LYS A 99 -20.62 -10.49 12.69
N ASP A 100 -19.94 -9.85 13.62
CA ASP A 100 -20.03 -8.41 13.86
C ASP A 100 -19.02 -7.60 13.06
N THR A 101 -18.24 -8.22 12.17
CA THR A 101 -17.19 -7.58 11.41
C THR A 101 -17.69 -6.34 10.67
N THR A 102 -18.80 -6.43 9.94
CA THR A 102 -19.38 -5.28 9.23
C THR A 102 -19.72 -4.12 10.18
N SER A 103 -20.41 -4.41 11.28
CA SER A 103 -20.79 -3.40 12.28
C SER A 103 -19.55 -2.78 12.94
N ASN A 104 -18.57 -3.60 13.28
CA ASN A 104 -17.33 -3.14 13.90
C ASN A 104 -16.47 -2.30 12.95
N THR A 105 -16.44 -2.66 11.66
CA THR A 105 -15.76 -1.84 10.64
C THR A 105 -16.40 -0.46 10.50
N LEU A 106 -17.73 -0.39 10.46
CA LEU A 106 -18.44 0.91 10.43
C LEU A 106 -18.18 1.72 11.69
N LYS A 107 -18.28 1.10 12.89
CA LYS A 107 -17.97 1.76 14.16
C LYS A 107 -16.54 2.28 14.22
N PHE A 108 -15.59 1.53 13.70
CA PHE A 108 -14.18 1.97 13.59
C PHE A 108 -14.07 3.21 12.71
N ILE A 109 -14.66 3.18 11.50
CA ILE A 109 -14.64 4.34 10.58
C ILE A 109 -15.27 5.57 11.27
N ASP A 110 -16.43 5.39 11.92
CA ASP A 110 -17.11 6.46 12.65
C ASP A 110 -16.27 7.00 13.82
N SER A 111 -15.55 6.14 14.54
CA SER A 111 -14.70 6.54 15.67
C SER A 111 -13.46 7.34 15.25
N ILE A 112 -12.87 7.02 14.09
CA ILE A 112 -11.74 7.78 13.53
C ILE A 112 -12.23 9.05 12.85
N TYR A 113 -13.38 8.97 12.14
CA TYR A 113 -14.00 10.05 11.40
C TYR A 113 -13.00 10.91 10.61
N PRO A 114 -12.19 10.29 9.72
CA PRO A 114 -11.16 11.00 8.98
C PRO A 114 -11.81 12.05 8.06
N ASP A 115 -11.03 13.05 7.62
CA ASP A 115 -11.55 14.07 6.70
C ASP A 115 -11.74 13.52 5.29
N ILE A 116 -10.91 12.52 4.95
CA ILE A 116 -10.98 11.81 3.67
C ILE A 116 -10.86 10.31 3.95
N LEU A 117 -11.80 9.54 3.42
CA LEU A 117 -11.86 8.09 3.56
C LEU A 117 -11.74 7.43 2.18
N VAL A 118 -10.80 6.50 2.05
CA VAL A 118 -10.45 5.82 0.81
C VAL A 118 -10.57 4.32 1.01
N LEU A 119 -11.55 3.67 0.35
CA LEU A 119 -11.84 2.26 0.55
C LEU A 119 -11.60 1.44 -0.73
N GLN A 120 -11.00 0.25 -0.55
CA GLN A 120 -10.86 -0.76 -1.58
C GLN A 120 -11.74 -1.97 -1.25
N GLU A 121 -12.10 -2.74 -2.28
CA GLU A 121 -13.04 -3.87 -2.18
C GLU A 121 -14.31 -3.50 -1.39
N SER A 122 -14.86 -2.33 -1.63
CA SER A 122 -16.04 -1.85 -0.93
C SER A 122 -17.31 -2.58 -1.38
N ASP A 123 -18.37 -2.51 -0.58
CA ASP A 123 -19.71 -2.97 -0.94
C ASP A 123 -20.63 -1.77 -1.16
N TYR A 124 -21.38 -1.75 -2.26
CA TYR A 124 -22.22 -0.62 -2.63
C TYR A 124 -23.29 -0.28 -1.59
N LYS A 125 -23.94 -1.30 -1.01
CA LYS A 125 -25.01 -1.10 -0.04
C LYS A 125 -24.49 -0.65 1.32
N ILE A 126 -23.31 -1.15 1.70
CA ILE A 126 -22.71 -0.84 3.00
C ILE A 126 -22.00 0.50 2.94
N SER A 127 -21.30 0.84 1.84
CA SER A 127 -20.68 2.15 1.68
C SER A 127 -21.67 3.29 1.86
N ARG A 128 -22.89 3.15 1.36
CA ARG A 128 -23.98 4.14 1.54
C ARG A 128 -24.46 4.30 2.98
N LYS A 129 -24.06 3.43 3.90
CA LYS A 129 -24.35 3.57 5.33
C LYS A 129 -23.30 4.41 6.06
N ILE A 130 -22.17 4.66 5.43
CA ILE A 130 -21.14 5.54 5.97
C ILE A 130 -21.70 6.98 5.92
N LYS A 131 -21.70 7.65 7.06
CA LYS A 131 -22.29 8.98 7.22
C LYS A 131 -21.21 10.01 7.53
N GLY A 132 -21.60 11.29 7.46
CA GLY A 132 -20.73 12.40 7.86
C GLY A 132 -19.79 12.89 6.75
N TYR A 133 -20.00 12.45 5.51
CA TYR A 133 -19.28 12.95 4.33
C TYR A 133 -20.27 13.58 3.37
N ASP A 134 -20.06 14.87 3.09
CA ASP A 134 -20.93 15.62 2.17
C ASP A 134 -20.66 15.28 0.71
N TYR A 135 -19.45 14.75 0.44
CA TYR A 135 -19.02 14.42 -0.92
C TYR A 135 -18.57 12.96 -1.01
N GLU A 136 -19.12 12.25 -1.99
CA GLU A 136 -18.85 10.84 -2.22
C GLU A 136 -18.56 10.56 -3.69
N PHE A 137 -17.58 9.72 -3.93
CA PHE A 137 -17.34 9.09 -5.22
C PHE A 137 -17.29 7.56 -5.05
N LEU A 138 -18.41 6.91 -5.34
CA LEU A 138 -18.45 5.46 -5.50
C LEU A 138 -18.02 5.12 -6.92
N GLY A 139 -16.90 4.43 -7.05
CA GLY A 139 -16.33 3.99 -8.31
C GLY A 139 -17.13 2.87 -8.96
N TYR A 140 -18.46 2.94 -8.93
CA TYR A 140 -19.35 1.96 -9.56
C TYR A 140 -19.68 2.35 -10.99
N ARG A 141 -19.53 1.41 -11.92
CA ARG A 141 -20.03 1.53 -13.29
C ARG A 141 -20.93 0.36 -13.61
N LYS A 142 -22.17 0.64 -13.99
CA LYS A 142 -23.11 -0.37 -14.51
C LYS A 142 -22.46 -1.07 -15.71
N ASN A 143 -22.52 -2.39 -15.74
CA ASN A 143 -21.94 -3.25 -16.79
C ASN A 143 -20.40 -3.39 -16.79
N LEU A 144 -19.70 -2.93 -15.76
CA LEU A 144 -18.28 -3.22 -15.57
C LEU A 144 -18.10 -4.09 -14.32
N ASP A 145 -17.60 -5.32 -14.51
CA ASP A 145 -17.22 -6.23 -13.42
C ASP A 145 -15.88 -5.82 -12.84
N LYS A 146 -15.90 -4.74 -12.03
CA LYS A 146 -14.72 -4.18 -11.37
C LYS A 146 -14.92 -4.15 -9.87
N SER A 147 -13.84 -4.29 -9.12
CA SER A 147 -13.83 -4.08 -7.66
C SER A 147 -14.31 -2.67 -7.32
N LEU A 148 -15.21 -2.56 -6.35
CA LEU A 148 -15.72 -1.26 -5.93
C LEU A 148 -14.66 -0.53 -5.09
N LEU A 149 -14.32 0.67 -5.56
CA LEU A 149 -13.50 1.62 -4.84
C LEU A 149 -14.36 2.82 -4.44
N SER A 150 -14.09 3.43 -3.29
CA SER A 150 -14.78 4.67 -2.90
C SER A 150 -13.81 5.70 -2.34
N ILE A 151 -14.16 6.97 -2.54
CA ILE A 151 -13.54 8.14 -1.91
C ILE A 151 -14.67 8.95 -1.29
N ASN A 152 -14.64 9.11 0.01
CA ASN A 152 -15.57 9.94 0.77
C ASN A 152 -14.81 11.12 1.36
N SER A 153 -15.34 12.32 1.28
CA SER A 153 -14.67 13.54 1.68
C SER A 153 -15.62 14.50 2.40
N LYS A 154 -15.13 15.15 3.45
CA LYS A 154 -15.78 16.31 4.07
C LYS A 154 -15.63 17.58 3.21
N TYR A 155 -14.63 17.56 2.31
CA TYR A 155 -14.33 18.68 1.40
C TYR A 155 -14.92 18.44 0.02
N PRO A 156 -15.21 19.51 -0.76
CA PRO A 156 -15.78 19.39 -2.09
C PRO A 156 -14.94 18.56 -3.05
N ILE A 157 -15.56 17.57 -3.68
CA ILE A 157 -15.01 16.85 -4.84
C ILE A 157 -15.40 17.62 -6.09
N ILE A 158 -14.45 18.34 -6.69
CA ILE A 158 -14.70 19.20 -7.85
C ILE A 158 -14.52 18.51 -9.21
N ASN A 159 -13.78 17.38 -9.22
CA ASN A 159 -13.60 16.52 -10.38
C ASN A 159 -13.31 15.10 -9.92
N LYS A 160 -13.65 14.11 -10.76
CA LYS A 160 -13.43 12.69 -10.44
C LYS A 160 -13.34 11.85 -11.71
N GLY A 161 -12.62 10.74 -11.64
CA GLY A 161 -12.47 9.89 -12.81
C GLY A 161 -12.03 8.47 -12.49
N TYR A 162 -12.07 7.65 -13.54
CA TYR A 162 -11.69 6.26 -13.54
C TYR A 162 -10.32 6.06 -14.16
N ILE A 163 -9.55 5.14 -13.58
CA ILE A 163 -8.33 4.59 -14.17
C ILE A 163 -8.61 3.12 -14.47
N ASN A 164 -8.92 2.84 -15.71
CA ASN A 164 -9.25 1.48 -16.11
C ASN A 164 -7.99 0.64 -16.30
N PHE A 165 -7.92 -0.48 -15.59
CA PHE A 165 -6.90 -1.49 -15.79
C PHE A 165 -7.46 -2.58 -16.74
N PRO A 166 -6.83 -2.81 -17.90
CA PRO A 166 -7.34 -3.77 -18.88
C PRO A 166 -7.22 -5.22 -18.37
N HIS A 167 -8.16 -6.08 -18.79
CA HIS A 167 -8.14 -7.53 -18.56
C HIS A 167 -8.11 -7.97 -17.08
N THR A 168 -8.65 -7.16 -16.17
CA THR A 168 -8.72 -7.48 -14.72
C THR A 168 -9.95 -6.88 -14.08
N LYS A 169 -10.34 -7.42 -12.91
CA LYS A 169 -11.36 -6.81 -12.03
C LYS A 169 -10.82 -5.65 -11.21
N ASN A 170 -9.51 -5.50 -11.10
CA ASN A 170 -8.87 -4.41 -10.42
C ASN A 170 -8.97 -3.11 -11.22
N ASN A 171 -8.88 -1.98 -10.55
CA ASN A 171 -9.01 -0.64 -11.13
C ASN A 171 -8.40 0.43 -10.21
N GLY A 172 -8.42 1.66 -10.69
CA GLY A 172 -8.17 2.86 -9.91
C GLY A 172 -9.28 3.88 -10.12
N ILE A 173 -9.43 4.77 -9.19
CA ILE A 173 -10.24 5.99 -9.30
C ILE A 173 -9.43 7.17 -8.78
N TYR A 174 -9.80 8.39 -9.15
CA TYR A 174 -9.27 9.60 -8.56
C TYR A 174 -10.36 10.62 -8.28
N ALA A 175 -10.12 11.47 -7.30
CA ALA A 175 -10.93 12.63 -7.00
C ALA A 175 -10.02 13.85 -6.80
N ASP A 176 -10.43 14.99 -7.38
CA ASP A 176 -9.82 16.30 -7.13
C ASP A 176 -10.63 16.98 -6.03
N ILE A 177 -9.99 17.17 -4.88
CA ILE A 177 -10.61 17.66 -3.66
C ILE A 177 -10.13 19.07 -3.38
N LEU A 178 -11.08 19.99 -3.23
CA LEU A 178 -10.82 21.39 -2.87
C LEU A 178 -10.75 21.52 -1.35
N ILE A 179 -9.59 21.83 -0.82
CA ILE A 179 -9.36 22.04 0.61
C ILE A 179 -8.90 23.48 0.82
N GLN A 180 -9.74 24.29 1.44
CA GLN A 180 -9.54 25.74 1.54
C GLN A 180 -9.35 26.36 0.15
N ASN A 181 -8.16 26.85 -0.17
CA ASN A 181 -7.81 27.46 -1.46
C ASN A 181 -6.92 26.57 -2.34
N ASP A 182 -6.67 25.32 -1.94
CA ASP A 182 -5.78 24.39 -2.63
C ASP A 182 -6.55 23.17 -3.14
N THR A 183 -6.19 22.67 -4.30
CA THR A 183 -6.80 21.47 -4.87
C THR A 183 -5.75 20.34 -4.90
N ILE A 184 -6.12 19.18 -4.36
CA ILE A 184 -5.28 17.99 -4.40
C ILE A 184 -5.98 16.87 -5.16
N ARG A 185 -5.23 16.09 -5.93
CA ARG A 185 -5.74 14.86 -6.53
C ARG A 185 -5.40 13.67 -5.68
N ILE A 186 -6.42 12.92 -5.27
CA ILE A 186 -6.28 11.68 -4.52
C ILE A 186 -6.61 10.51 -5.43
N TYR A 187 -5.67 9.59 -5.57
CA TYR A 187 -5.85 8.32 -6.24
C TYR A 187 -6.19 7.24 -5.21
N ASN A 188 -7.22 6.46 -5.51
CA ASN A 188 -7.55 5.22 -4.82
C ASN A 188 -7.28 4.06 -5.76
N LEU A 189 -6.32 3.22 -5.43
CA LEU A 189 -5.86 2.13 -6.28
C LEU A 189 -6.11 0.78 -5.63
N HIS A 190 -6.45 -0.20 -6.47
CA HIS A 190 -6.40 -1.61 -6.10
C HIS A 190 -5.73 -2.37 -7.24
N LEU A 191 -4.42 -2.65 -7.09
CA LEU A 191 -3.64 -3.36 -8.11
C LEU A 191 -3.90 -4.86 -8.06
N GLN A 192 -3.47 -5.56 -9.12
CA GLN A 192 -3.62 -7.00 -9.27
C GLN A 192 -3.03 -7.76 -8.09
N SER A 193 -3.87 -8.62 -7.46
CA SER A 193 -3.44 -9.50 -6.36
C SER A 193 -2.81 -10.80 -6.87
N TYR A 194 -1.79 -11.29 -6.18
CA TYR A 194 -1.15 -12.59 -6.46
C TYR A 194 -2.06 -13.77 -6.16
N LYS A 195 -3.09 -13.62 -5.31
CA LYS A 195 -4.03 -14.67 -4.90
C LYS A 195 -3.31 -15.97 -4.53
N LEU A 196 -2.34 -15.88 -3.65
CA LEU A 196 -1.53 -17.01 -3.15
C LEU A 196 -2.33 -17.82 -2.12
N THR A 197 -3.44 -18.43 -2.56
CA THR A 197 -4.29 -19.30 -1.73
C THR A 197 -3.83 -20.77 -1.78
N GLY A 198 -4.24 -21.58 -0.79
CA GLY A 198 -3.74 -22.94 -0.55
C GLY A 198 -3.67 -23.89 -1.76
N ASN A 199 -4.61 -23.80 -2.70
CA ASN A 199 -4.61 -24.62 -3.91
C ASN A 199 -3.61 -24.16 -4.98
N SER A 200 -3.27 -22.86 -5.03
CA SER A 200 -2.33 -22.32 -6.01
C SER A 200 -0.86 -22.63 -5.66
N LEU A 201 -0.56 -22.96 -4.41
CA LEU A 201 0.79 -23.33 -3.95
C LEU A 201 1.15 -24.80 -4.24
N ARG A 202 0.17 -25.65 -4.58
CA ARG A 202 0.40 -27.10 -4.81
C ARG A 202 0.93 -27.44 -6.21
N THR A 203 0.87 -26.53 -7.18
CA THR A 203 1.26 -26.79 -8.57
C THR A 203 2.43 -25.89 -8.98
N GLY A 204 3.66 -26.24 -8.57
CA GLY A 204 4.87 -25.40 -8.67
C GLY A 204 5.15 -24.74 -10.03
N LYS A 205 5.03 -25.46 -11.17
CA LYS A 205 5.31 -24.86 -12.51
C LYS A 205 4.31 -23.77 -12.90
N ASN A 206 3.05 -23.88 -12.48
CA ASN A 206 2.03 -22.87 -12.76
C ASN A 206 2.11 -21.68 -11.79
N LEU A 207 2.72 -21.84 -10.62
CA LEU A 207 2.85 -20.79 -9.62
C LEU A 207 3.77 -19.65 -10.09
N LEU A 208 4.98 -19.96 -10.55
CA LEU A 208 5.92 -18.95 -11.03
C LEU A 208 5.35 -18.16 -12.21
N LYS A 209 4.71 -18.85 -13.18
CA LYS A 209 4.05 -18.18 -14.31
C LYS A 209 2.92 -17.26 -13.83
N LYS A 210 2.14 -17.68 -12.80
CA LYS A 210 1.08 -16.85 -12.22
C LYS A 210 1.64 -15.61 -11.54
N ILE A 211 2.73 -15.76 -10.76
CA ILE A 211 3.40 -14.64 -10.11
C ILE A 211 3.93 -13.67 -11.16
N ASP A 212 4.59 -14.19 -12.21
CA ASP A 212 5.13 -13.37 -13.30
C ASP A 212 4.04 -12.59 -14.05
N ASN A 213 2.94 -13.25 -14.41
CA ASN A 213 1.80 -12.60 -15.04
C ASN A 213 1.20 -11.51 -14.15
N THR A 214 1.06 -11.76 -12.85
CA THR A 214 0.53 -10.77 -11.89
C THR A 214 1.49 -9.59 -11.76
N PHE A 215 2.79 -9.84 -11.66
CA PHE A 215 3.79 -8.79 -11.61
C PHE A 215 3.77 -7.90 -12.86
N ASN A 216 3.71 -8.50 -14.05
CA ASN A 216 3.63 -7.76 -15.31
C ASN A 216 2.34 -6.94 -15.41
N GLN A 217 1.22 -7.45 -14.88
CA GLN A 217 -0.03 -6.70 -14.73
C GLN A 217 0.16 -5.49 -13.78
N GLN A 218 0.79 -5.68 -12.61
CA GLN A 218 1.07 -4.58 -11.70
C GLN A 218 1.97 -3.52 -12.31
N VAL A 219 2.99 -3.91 -13.07
CA VAL A 219 3.87 -2.98 -13.81
C VAL A 219 3.06 -2.16 -14.80
N LEU A 220 2.20 -2.80 -15.60
CA LEU A 220 1.32 -2.11 -16.56
C LEU A 220 0.38 -1.13 -15.83
N GLN A 221 -0.28 -1.58 -14.78
CA GLN A 221 -1.21 -0.78 -13.97
C GLN A 221 -0.50 0.44 -13.36
N SER A 222 0.70 0.23 -12.80
CA SER A 222 1.52 1.30 -12.24
C SER A 222 1.91 2.35 -13.29
N LYS A 223 2.25 1.94 -14.51
CA LYS A 223 2.56 2.85 -15.62
C LYS A 223 1.33 3.67 -16.04
N ILE A 224 0.15 3.04 -16.16
CA ILE A 224 -1.12 3.73 -16.49
C ILE A 224 -1.42 4.81 -15.43
N VAL A 225 -1.25 4.49 -14.14
CA VAL A 225 -1.46 5.45 -13.06
C VAL A 225 -0.47 6.61 -13.16
N ARG A 226 0.81 6.33 -13.41
CA ARG A 226 1.84 7.38 -13.49
C ARG A 226 1.68 8.26 -14.71
N GLU A 227 1.25 7.73 -15.83
CA GLU A 227 0.90 8.51 -17.02
C GLU A 227 -0.25 9.47 -16.71
N ASN A 228 -1.32 9.01 -16.03
CA ASN A 228 -2.40 9.90 -15.59
C ASN A 228 -1.90 10.96 -14.59
N ALA A 229 -1.04 10.56 -13.64
CA ALA A 229 -0.50 11.45 -12.61
C ALA A 229 0.48 12.49 -13.18
N SER A 230 1.26 12.15 -14.21
CA SER A 230 2.20 13.08 -14.85
C SER A 230 1.51 14.23 -15.59
N ASN A 231 0.26 14.04 -16.01
CA ASN A 231 -0.58 15.06 -16.65
C ASN A 231 -1.34 15.93 -15.60
N CYS A 232 -1.16 15.66 -14.30
CA CYS A 232 -1.78 16.41 -13.22
C CYS A 232 -0.84 17.52 -12.75
N THR A 233 -1.32 18.76 -12.73
CA THR A 233 -0.56 19.93 -12.25
C THR A 233 -0.76 20.20 -10.75
N MET A 234 -1.73 19.54 -10.14
CA MET A 234 -2.04 19.64 -8.71
C MET A 234 -1.07 18.77 -7.88
N LYS A 235 -1.00 19.06 -6.58
CA LYS A 235 -0.41 18.10 -5.62
C LYS A 235 -1.16 16.79 -5.68
N ILE A 236 -0.45 15.67 -5.64
CA ILE A 236 -1.06 14.34 -5.73
C ILE A 236 -0.82 13.51 -4.47
N ILE A 237 -1.79 12.67 -4.15
CA ILE A 237 -1.69 11.57 -3.18
C ILE A 237 -2.09 10.29 -3.89
N ILE A 238 -1.20 9.29 -3.93
CA ILE A 238 -1.52 7.95 -4.40
C ILE A 238 -1.72 7.07 -3.19
N SER A 239 -2.89 6.43 -3.08
CA SER A 239 -3.24 5.59 -1.94
C SER A 239 -3.94 4.31 -2.36
N GLY A 240 -3.98 3.34 -1.45
CA GLY A 240 -4.74 2.11 -1.58
C GLY A 240 -3.91 0.84 -1.48
N ASP A 241 -4.54 -0.27 -1.87
CA ASP A 241 -3.93 -1.59 -1.89
C ASP A 241 -3.16 -1.81 -3.19
N LEU A 242 -1.85 -1.73 -3.11
CA LEU A 242 -0.97 -1.93 -4.26
C LEU A 242 -0.62 -3.41 -4.47
N ASN A 243 -0.98 -4.30 -3.55
CA ASN A 243 -0.69 -5.74 -3.63
C ASN A 243 0.77 -6.09 -3.96
N THR A 244 1.69 -5.17 -3.71
CA THR A 244 3.13 -5.34 -3.96
C THR A 244 3.93 -4.89 -2.74
N PRO A 245 4.97 -5.64 -2.31
CA PRO A 245 5.80 -5.22 -1.20
C PRO A 245 6.67 -4.00 -1.56
N PRO A 246 7.20 -3.27 -0.56
CA PRO A 246 8.14 -2.19 -0.80
C PRO A 246 9.41 -2.72 -1.51
N ASN A 247 10.16 -1.81 -2.10
CA ASN A 247 11.39 -2.15 -2.81
C ASN A 247 11.19 -3.14 -3.98
N THR A 248 10.07 -3.00 -4.70
CA THR A 248 9.78 -3.72 -5.94
C THR A 248 9.58 -2.76 -7.10
N PHE A 249 9.73 -3.23 -8.32
CA PHE A 249 9.63 -2.38 -9.51
C PHE A 249 8.27 -1.65 -9.63
N PRO A 250 7.09 -2.29 -9.42
CA PRO A 250 5.80 -1.59 -9.41
C PRO A 250 5.69 -0.52 -8.31
N TYR A 251 6.20 -0.82 -7.10
CA TYR A 251 6.26 0.13 -6.00
C TYR A 251 7.09 1.36 -6.40
N ASN A 252 8.28 1.17 -6.97
CA ASN A 252 9.15 2.27 -7.38
C ASN A 252 8.57 3.09 -8.53
N ILE A 253 7.86 2.46 -9.48
CA ILE A 253 7.10 3.17 -10.53
C ILE A 253 6.08 4.12 -9.89
N LEU A 254 5.30 3.67 -8.92
CA LEU A 254 4.26 4.50 -8.29
C LEU A 254 4.87 5.56 -7.36
N LYS A 255 5.86 5.20 -6.57
CA LYS A 255 6.49 6.10 -5.63
C LYS A 255 7.24 7.23 -6.35
N GLN A 256 8.15 6.90 -7.30
CA GLN A 256 9.04 7.87 -7.96
C GLN A 256 9.57 8.95 -6.98
N ASN A 257 9.23 10.21 -7.25
CA ASN A 257 9.60 11.39 -6.46
C ASN A 257 8.61 11.72 -5.34
N LEU A 258 7.60 10.87 -5.09
CA LEU A 258 6.67 11.07 -3.97
C LEU A 258 7.27 10.55 -2.66
N ASN A 259 6.83 11.12 -1.54
CA ASN A 259 7.19 10.66 -0.21
C ASN A 259 6.28 9.50 0.21
N ASP A 260 6.86 8.38 0.62
CA ASP A 260 6.11 7.29 1.27
C ASP A 260 5.86 7.67 2.73
N SER A 261 4.61 7.79 3.13
CA SER A 261 4.22 8.25 4.46
C SER A 261 4.76 7.36 5.59
N PHE A 262 4.91 6.04 5.34
CA PHE A 262 5.53 5.14 6.30
C PHE A 262 7.03 5.43 6.47
N ILE A 263 7.76 5.66 5.39
CA ILE A 263 9.18 6.01 5.45
C ILE A 263 9.38 7.32 6.22
N GLU A 264 8.46 8.29 6.04
CA GLU A 264 8.55 9.59 6.70
C GLU A 264 8.18 9.52 8.20
N LYS A 265 7.07 8.87 8.54
CA LYS A 265 6.43 8.95 9.87
C LYS A 265 5.93 7.62 10.43
N GLY A 266 6.20 6.50 9.77
CA GLY A 266 5.76 5.20 10.24
C GLY A 266 6.53 4.68 11.46
N ASN A 267 6.01 3.63 12.08
CA ASN A 267 6.66 2.94 13.20
C ASN A 267 6.53 1.42 13.07
N GLY A 268 7.56 0.69 13.49
CA GLY A 268 7.61 -0.77 13.39
C GLY A 268 7.79 -1.28 11.96
N LEU A 269 7.07 -2.36 11.62
CA LEU A 269 7.13 -3.02 10.31
C LEU A 269 6.13 -2.46 9.28
N GLY A 270 5.24 -1.55 9.68
CA GLY A 270 4.21 -1.01 8.79
C GLY A 270 3.27 -2.05 8.20
N THR A 271 3.08 -3.17 8.87
CA THR A 271 2.29 -4.31 8.38
C THR A 271 0.85 -3.90 8.11
N THR A 272 0.38 -4.19 6.90
CA THR A 272 -1.02 -4.00 6.51
C THR A 272 -1.69 -5.29 6.07
N TYR A 273 -0.93 -6.33 5.79
CA TYR A 273 -1.43 -7.64 5.39
C TYR A 273 -0.65 -8.76 6.06
N ASN A 274 -1.34 -9.83 6.48
CA ASN A 274 -0.71 -10.98 7.10
C ASN A 274 -0.80 -12.21 6.19
N LEU A 275 0.31 -12.60 5.58
CA LEU A 275 0.38 -13.80 4.76
C LEU A 275 0.70 -15.02 5.67
N ARG A 276 -0.32 -15.63 6.27
CA ARG A 276 -0.16 -16.83 7.13
C ARG A 276 0.89 -16.66 8.24
N GLY A 277 0.87 -15.54 8.92
CA GLY A 277 1.84 -15.21 9.97
C GLY A 277 3.04 -14.39 9.47
N TYR A 278 3.22 -14.25 8.17
CA TYR A 278 4.27 -13.40 7.60
C TYR A 278 3.75 -11.98 7.35
N PRO A 279 4.33 -10.95 8.01
CA PRO A 279 3.86 -9.57 7.89
C PRO A 279 4.30 -8.96 6.56
N LEU A 280 3.35 -8.36 5.84
CA LEU A 280 3.60 -7.63 4.59
C LEU A 280 3.01 -6.22 4.68
N ARG A 281 3.65 -5.26 4.04
CA ARG A 281 3.10 -3.93 3.77
C ARG A 281 2.69 -3.88 2.31
N LEU A 282 1.38 -3.80 2.04
CA LEU A 282 0.78 -3.82 0.70
C LEU A 282 -0.07 -2.58 0.42
N ASP A 283 -0.45 -1.85 1.48
CA ASP A 283 -1.23 -0.63 1.42
C ASP A 283 -0.33 0.57 1.68
N TYR A 284 -0.56 1.68 0.98
CA TYR A 284 0.38 2.81 0.95
C TYR A 284 -0.33 4.15 0.85
N PHE A 285 0.41 5.19 1.26
CA PHE A 285 0.23 6.58 0.86
C PHE A 285 1.54 7.11 0.30
N PHE A 286 1.55 7.45 -0.98
CA PHE A 286 2.62 8.23 -1.62
C PHE A 286 2.12 9.64 -1.84
N MET A 287 2.81 10.62 -1.27
CA MET A 287 2.38 12.01 -1.21
C MET A 287 3.37 12.92 -1.91
N ASP A 288 2.87 13.95 -2.60
CA ASP A 288 3.72 15.00 -3.20
C ASP A 288 4.67 15.57 -2.15
N GLN A 289 5.90 15.89 -2.55
CA GLN A 289 6.93 16.47 -1.67
C GLN A 289 6.52 17.80 -1.03
N LYS A 290 5.58 18.53 -1.64
CA LYS A 290 5.01 19.77 -1.10
C LYS A 290 3.98 19.54 0.00
N ILE A 291 3.56 18.30 0.22
CA ILE A 291 2.64 17.90 1.30
C ILE A 291 3.48 17.53 2.51
N LYS A 292 3.26 18.22 3.63
CA LYS A 292 3.97 17.91 4.88
C LYS A 292 3.26 16.79 5.62
N ILE A 293 3.86 15.60 5.66
CA ILE A 293 3.38 14.45 6.43
C ILE A 293 3.71 14.68 7.91
N LEU A 294 2.68 14.65 8.77
CA LEU A 294 2.80 14.89 10.21
C LEU A 294 2.81 13.59 11.00
N ASN A 295 1.95 12.63 10.63
CA ASN A 295 1.82 11.35 11.31
C ASN A 295 1.45 10.23 10.33
N HIS A 296 1.83 8.99 10.66
CA HIS A 296 1.43 7.77 9.97
C HIS A 296 1.14 6.69 11.01
N LYS A 297 -0.08 6.20 11.04
CA LYS A 297 -0.53 5.20 12.00
C LYS A 297 -1.09 3.97 11.29
N ASN A 298 -0.46 2.81 11.53
CA ASN A 298 -1.03 1.52 11.22
C ASN A 298 -1.93 1.06 12.37
N PHE A 299 -3.07 0.47 12.05
CA PHE A 299 -3.93 -0.18 13.03
C PHE A 299 -3.73 -1.69 12.99
N LYS A 300 -4.23 -2.38 14.02
CA LYS A 300 -4.27 -3.84 14.08
C LYS A 300 -5.63 -4.25 14.65
N LEU A 301 -6.59 -4.46 13.76
CA LEU A 301 -8.01 -4.58 14.12
C LEU A 301 -8.59 -5.96 13.81
N ASN A 302 -8.02 -6.70 12.87
CA ASN A 302 -8.53 -7.98 12.36
C ASN A 302 -9.99 -7.90 11.84
N LEU A 303 -10.36 -6.75 11.25
CA LEU A 303 -11.68 -6.50 10.64
C LEU A 303 -11.71 -6.83 9.14
N SER A 304 -10.56 -6.99 8.54
CA SER A 304 -10.31 -7.43 7.17
C SER A 304 -9.06 -8.34 7.19
N ASP A 305 -8.66 -8.87 6.06
CA ASP A 305 -7.32 -9.45 5.86
C ASP A 305 -6.26 -8.36 5.64
N HIS A 306 -6.70 -7.12 5.41
CA HIS A 306 -5.88 -5.92 5.46
C HIS A 306 -6.13 -5.12 6.74
N GLU A 307 -5.15 -4.31 7.12
CA GLU A 307 -5.24 -3.37 8.24
C GLU A 307 -5.24 -1.93 7.73
N PRO A 308 -6.05 -1.03 8.31
CA PRO A 308 -6.12 0.34 7.84
C PRO A 308 -4.90 1.17 8.19
N ILE A 309 -4.67 2.21 7.39
CA ILE A 309 -3.64 3.23 7.60
C ILE A 309 -4.31 4.60 7.71
N LEU A 310 -3.96 5.35 8.74
CA LEU A 310 -4.32 6.76 8.91
C LEU A 310 -3.07 7.61 8.73
N VAL A 311 -3.17 8.64 7.91
CA VAL A 311 -2.11 9.64 7.73
C VAL A 311 -2.66 11.02 8.05
N THR A 312 -1.92 11.77 8.86
CA THR A 312 -2.18 13.18 9.13
C THR A 312 -1.18 14.03 8.35
N PHE A 313 -1.65 15.04 7.63
CA PHE A 313 -0.81 15.90 6.79
C PHE A 313 -1.29 17.36 6.74
N LYS A 314 -0.44 18.23 6.18
CA LYS A 314 -0.75 19.63 5.80
C LYS A 314 -0.39 19.88 4.33
N LEU A 315 -1.17 20.74 3.66
CA LEU A 315 -0.92 21.19 2.28
C LEU A 315 0.13 22.30 2.19
#